data_f92a0a434fcc8ad3a53896096e01e5e2
#
_entry.id   f92a0a434fcc8ad3a53896096e01e5e2
#
_cell.length_a   1.000
_cell.length_b   1.000
_cell.length_c   1.000
_cell.angle_alpha   90.00
_cell.angle_beta   90.00
_cell.angle_gamma   90.00
#
_symmetry.space_group_name_H-M   'P 1'
#
loop_
_entity.id
_entity.type
_entity.pdbx_description
1 polymer ?
#
loop_
_entity_poly.entity_id
_entity_poly.type
_entity_poly.pdbx_seq_one_letter_code
_entity_poly.pdbx_strand_id
1 'polypeptide(L)'
;MKTKILIFVIGLSFLSVGKADDHGEAQPTDMKMIETDSGTFMSSELTIANEFPFSDAVLAGNTLYVSGMVGTNEVGELVKGGIEEEAHSIFRQLKSRLGALNLNLSNVVKCLVMLDDIDEWGDFNKVYMSYFKPPYPARSALGADGLALGAAVEMECIAVLP
;
A
#
# COMPACT_ATOMS: atom_id res chain seq x y z
N MET A 1 15.86 -36.65 -22.09
CA MET A 1 14.41 -36.68 -21.89
C MET A 1 13.99 -35.28 -21.43
N LYS A 2 13.23 -34.55 -22.27
CA LYS A 2 12.78 -33.17 -21.95
C LYS A 2 11.37 -33.28 -21.37
N THR A 3 11.20 -33.03 -20.09
CA THR A 3 9.89 -32.98 -19.42
C THR A 3 9.22 -31.65 -19.75
N LYS A 4 8.11 -31.68 -20.46
CA LYS A 4 7.25 -30.52 -20.72
C LYS A 4 6.33 -30.34 -19.52
N ILE A 5 6.44 -29.20 -18.86
CA ILE A 5 5.48 -28.75 -17.82
C ILE A 5 4.30 -28.11 -18.56
N LEU A 6 3.12 -28.68 -18.40
CA LEU A 6 1.85 -28.21 -18.95
C LEU A 6 1.21 -27.29 -17.91
N ILE A 7 1.14 -25.99 -18.20
CA ILE A 7 0.44 -25.00 -17.36
C ILE A 7 -1.05 -25.06 -17.72
N PHE A 8 -1.87 -25.49 -16.78
CA PHE A 8 -3.34 -25.41 -16.87
C PHE A 8 -3.81 -24.06 -16.34
N VAL A 9 -4.31 -23.21 -17.22
CA VAL A 9 -5.05 -22.00 -16.84
C VAL A 9 -6.50 -22.40 -16.66
N ILE A 10 -6.99 -22.44 -15.43
CA ILE A 10 -8.41 -22.62 -15.14
C ILE A 10 -9.00 -21.23 -14.92
N GLY A 11 -9.72 -20.73 -15.92
CA GLY A 11 -10.59 -19.59 -15.79
C GLY A 11 -11.84 -19.98 -15.00
N LEU A 12 -12.02 -19.42 -13.80
CA LEU A 12 -13.27 -19.53 -13.05
C LEU A 12 -13.93 -18.16 -12.99
N SER A 13 -15.00 -18.00 -13.79
CA SER A 13 -15.89 -16.85 -13.71
C SER A 13 -16.81 -17.02 -12.50
N PHE A 14 -16.66 -16.19 -11.48
CA PHE A 14 -17.68 -16.02 -10.45
C PHE A 14 -18.38 -14.68 -10.60
N LEU A 15 -19.63 -14.71 -11.05
CA LEU A 15 -20.56 -13.60 -10.82
C LEU A 15 -21.04 -13.68 -9.38
N SER A 16 -20.70 -12.70 -8.55
CA SER A 16 -21.44 -12.41 -7.33
C SER A 16 -21.79 -10.94 -7.32
N VAL A 17 -23.09 -10.66 -7.40
CA VAL A 17 -23.65 -9.31 -7.19
C VAL A 17 -23.66 -9.06 -5.68
N GLY A 18 -22.69 -8.26 -5.21
CA GLY A 18 -22.62 -7.71 -3.86
C GLY A 18 -22.64 -6.19 -3.97
N LYS A 19 -23.45 -5.53 -3.14
CA LYS A 19 -23.59 -4.08 -3.05
C LYS A 19 -22.23 -3.41 -2.92
N ALA A 20 -21.91 -2.52 -3.86
CA ALA A 20 -20.70 -1.72 -3.86
C ALA A 20 -20.76 -0.68 -2.73
N ASP A 21 -19.81 -0.75 -1.79
CA ASP A 21 -19.34 0.42 -1.06
C ASP A 21 -18.35 1.12 -2.00
N ASP A 22 -18.60 2.40 -2.29
CA ASP A 22 -17.97 3.20 -3.35
C ASP A 22 -16.52 3.64 -2.99
N HIS A 23 -15.66 2.69 -2.64
CA HIS A 23 -14.22 2.87 -2.56
C HIS A 23 -13.58 1.93 -3.59
N GLY A 24 -13.37 2.44 -4.82
CA GLY A 24 -12.88 1.69 -5.96
C GLY A 24 -11.88 0.60 -5.58
N GLU A 25 -12.13 -0.63 -6.02
CA GLU A 25 -11.19 -1.74 -5.85
C GLU A 25 -9.88 -1.34 -6.52
N ALA A 26 -8.82 -1.20 -5.70
CA ALA A 26 -7.48 -1.04 -6.23
C ALA A 26 -7.14 -2.29 -7.03
N GLN A 27 -6.93 -2.14 -8.35
CA GLN A 27 -6.44 -3.24 -9.17
C GLN A 27 -5.07 -3.68 -8.62
N PRO A 28 -4.78 -4.99 -8.54
CA PRO A 28 -3.46 -5.44 -8.17
C PRO A 28 -2.44 -4.83 -9.15
N THR A 29 -1.55 -4.00 -8.66
CA THR A 29 -0.43 -3.52 -9.46
C THR A 29 0.49 -4.70 -9.70
N ASP A 30 0.88 -4.93 -10.96
CA ASP A 30 1.93 -5.90 -11.29
C ASP A 30 3.23 -5.45 -10.59
N MET A 31 3.57 -6.15 -9.51
CA MET A 31 4.78 -5.88 -8.74
C MET A 31 5.89 -6.83 -9.22
N LYS A 32 7.03 -6.28 -9.62
CA LYS A 32 8.22 -7.09 -9.84
C LYS A 32 8.76 -7.55 -8.49
N MET A 33 8.95 -8.85 -8.35
CA MET A 33 9.48 -9.49 -7.14
C MET A 33 10.88 -10.03 -7.40
N ILE A 34 11.82 -9.72 -6.49
CA ILE A 34 13.20 -10.22 -6.51
C ILE A 34 13.44 -10.94 -5.19
N GLU A 35 13.69 -12.24 -5.26
CA GLU A 35 14.01 -13.09 -4.11
C GLU A 35 15.50 -13.04 -3.80
N THR A 36 15.84 -12.94 -2.53
CA THR A 36 17.20 -12.98 -1.97
C THR A 36 17.20 -13.81 -0.69
N ASP A 37 18.38 -14.07 -0.12
CA ASP A 37 18.51 -14.77 1.17
C ASP A 37 17.86 -14.00 2.33
N SER A 38 17.70 -12.68 2.22
CA SER A 38 17.12 -11.81 3.26
C SER A 38 15.61 -11.60 3.10
N GLY A 39 15.02 -11.93 1.95
CA GLY A 39 13.60 -11.76 1.69
C GLY A 39 13.25 -11.47 0.24
N THR A 40 11.97 -11.20 -0.01
CA THR A 40 11.44 -10.84 -1.34
C THR A 40 11.24 -9.33 -1.41
N PHE A 41 11.95 -8.68 -2.32
CA PHE A 41 11.87 -7.25 -2.60
C PHE A 41 10.86 -7.00 -3.72
N MET A 42 9.92 -6.07 -3.50
CA MET A 42 8.78 -5.80 -4.36
C MET A 42 8.83 -4.37 -4.87
N SER A 43 8.79 -4.18 -6.19
CA SER A 43 8.82 -2.85 -6.81
C SER A 43 7.77 -2.73 -7.91
N SER A 44 7.03 -1.62 -7.92
CA SER A 44 6.09 -1.27 -8.97
C SER A 44 6.82 -0.83 -10.25
N GLU A 45 6.11 -0.82 -11.38
CA GLU A 45 6.65 -0.27 -12.63
C GLU A 45 7.09 1.20 -12.47
N LEU A 46 6.34 2.00 -11.69
CA LEU A 46 6.68 3.40 -11.42
C LEU A 46 8.02 3.52 -10.70
N THR A 47 8.23 2.71 -9.64
CA THR A 47 9.48 2.69 -8.87
C THR A 47 10.67 2.30 -9.75
N ILE A 48 10.48 1.30 -10.62
CA ILE A 48 11.54 0.82 -11.53
C ILE A 48 11.84 1.86 -12.62
N ALA A 49 10.80 2.42 -13.27
CA ALA A 49 10.96 3.36 -14.37
C ALA A 49 11.64 4.68 -13.95
N ASN A 50 11.43 5.09 -12.69
CA ASN A 50 12.06 6.30 -12.14
C ASN A 50 13.38 6.00 -11.40
N GLU A 51 13.86 4.76 -11.41
CA GLU A 51 15.10 4.35 -10.74
C GLU A 51 15.15 4.78 -9.28
N PHE A 52 14.01 4.71 -8.56
CA PHE A 52 13.97 5.08 -7.14
C PHE A 52 14.85 4.15 -6.31
N PRO A 53 15.63 4.68 -5.35
CA PRO A 53 16.62 3.90 -4.58
C PRO A 53 15.99 3.12 -3.42
N PHE A 54 14.77 2.61 -3.60
CA PHE A 54 14.04 1.82 -2.61
C PHE A 54 13.09 0.82 -3.28
N SER A 55 12.64 -0.17 -2.54
CA SER A 55 11.55 -1.06 -2.95
C SER A 55 10.22 -0.56 -2.35
N ASP A 56 9.10 -0.79 -3.01
CA ASP A 56 7.77 -0.43 -2.49
C ASP A 56 7.41 -1.24 -1.23
N ALA A 57 7.88 -2.49 -1.15
CA ALA A 57 7.74 -3.33 0.02
C ALA A 57 8.81 -4.42 0.06
N VAL A 58 9.07 -4.96 1.25
CA VAL A 58 9.96 -6.11 1.45
C VAL A 58 9.26 -7.13 2.36
N LEU A 59 9.14 -8.36 1.87
CA LEU A 59 8.70 -9.50 2.69
C LEU A 59 9.91 -10.20 3.27
N ALA A 60 10.07 -10.15 4.60
CA ALA A 60 11.10 -10.85 5.35
C ALA A 60 10.47 -11.84 6.35
N GLY A 61 10.66 -13.12 6.11
CA GLY A 61 9.93 -14.16 6.83
C GLY A 61 8.41 -14.05 6.57
N ASN A 62 7.62 -13.85 7.63
CA ASN A 62 6.18 -13.60 7.52
C ASN A 62 5.79 -12.13 7.71
N THR A 63 6.76 -11.21 7.70
CA THR A 63 6.54 -9.79 7.95
C THR A 63 6.76 -8.99 6.67
N LEU A 64 5.73 -8.28 6.23
CA LEU A 64 5.79 -7.34 5.11
C LEU A 64 6.04 -5.93 5.64
N TYR A 65 7.15 -5.36 5.24
CA TYR A 65 7.51 -3.96 5.46
C TYR A 65 7.11 -3.17 4.22
N VAL A 66 6.14 -2.27 4.35
CA VAL A 66 5.69 -1.40 3.26
C VAL A 66 6.36 -0.05 3.43
N SER A 67 7.06 0.41 2.40
CA SER A 67 7.74 1.71 2.40
C SER A 67 6.80 2.88 2.55
N GLY A 68 7.32 4.05 2.93
CA GLY A 68 6.58 5.31 2.98
C GLY A 68 5.84 5.59 1.68
N MET A 69 4.59 6.00 1.81
CA MET A 69 3.70 6.34 0.70
C MET A 69 3.20 7.76 0.91
N VAL A 70 3.39 8.61 -0.07
CA VAL A 70 2.71 9.90 -0.20
C VAL A 70 1.53 9.78 -1.15
N GLY A 71 0.59 10.74 -1.06
CA GLY A 71 -0.67 10.69 -1.80
C GLY A 71 -0.53 10.96 -3.30
N THR A 72 0.02 10.03 -4.08
CA THR A 72 0.23 10.19 -5.52
C THR A 72 -0.80 9.42 -6.36
N ASN A 73 -0.98 9.88 -7.60
CA ASN A 73 -1.71 9.16 -8.66
C ASN A 73 -0.81 8.10 -9.33
N GLU A 74 -1.35 7.39 -10.33
CA GLU A 74 -0.66 6.30 -11.04
C GLU A 74 0.59 6.74 -11.82
N VAL A 75 0.74 8.03 -12.12
CA VAL A 75 1.93 8.58 -12.78
C VAL A 75 2.92 9.23 -11.82
N GLY A 76 2.68 9.13 -10.50
CA GLY A 76 3.58 9.62 -9.45
C GLY A 76 3.41 11.10 -9.10
N GLU A 77 2.35 11.77 -9.59
CA GLU A 77 2.05 13.15 -9.21
C GLU A 77 1.17 13.19 -7.96
N LEU A 78 1.44 14.16 -7.08
CA LEU A 78 0.63 14.38 -5.87
C LEU A 78 -0.83 14.67 -6.25
N VAL A 79 -1.78 13.97 -5.61
CA VAL A 79 -3.21 14.21 -5.81
C VAL A 79 -3.60 15.59 -5.27
N LYS A 80 -4.63 16.19 -5.86
CA LYS A 80 -5.16 17.48 -5.38
C LYS A 80 -6.24 17.24 -4.35
N GLY A 81 -6.36 18.11 -3.35
CA GLY A 81 -7.41 18.07 -2.36
C GLY A 81 -6.91 17.99 -0.90
N GLY A 82 -5.58 18.12 -0.71
CA GLY A 82 -4.96 18.15 0.62
C GLY A 82 -4.97 16.79 1.32
N ILE A 83 -4.84 16.83 2.63
CA ILE A 83 -4.58 15.66 3.46
C ILE A 83 -5.63 14.54 3.31
N GLU A 84 -6.91 14.88 3.12
CA GLU A 84 -7.98 13.88 3.00
C GLU A 84 -7.81 13.06 1.72
N GLU A 85 -7.63 13.72 0.55
CA GLU A 85 -7.46 13.05 -0.74
C GLU A 85 -6.11 12.32 -0.82
N GLU A 86 -5.06 12.90 -0.26
CA GLU A 86 -3.76 12.26 -0.16
C GLU A 86 -3.84 10.99 0.70
N ALA A 87 -4.50 11.04 1.86
CA ALA A 87 -4.73 9.86 2.69
C ALA A 87 -5.52 8.77 1.96
N HIS A 88 -6.60 9.14 1.22
CA HIS A 88 -7.33 8.19 0.40
C HIS A 88 -6.43 7.53 -0.66
N SER A 89 -5.55 8.31 -1.30
CA SER A 89 -4.59 7.76 -2.27
C SER A 89 -3.60 6.80 -1.62
N ILE A 90 -3.04 7.14 -0.45
CA ILE A 90 -2.15 6.27 0.33
C ILE A 90 -2.83 4.93 0.65
N PHE A 91 -4.11 4.94 1.07
CA PHE A 91 -4.83 3.70 1.34
C PHE A 91 -5.08 2.85 0.09
N ARG A 92 -5.31 3.47 -1.08
CA ARG A 92 -5.37 2.74 -2.36
C ARG A 92 -4.04 2.06 -2.68
N GLN A 93 -2.92 2.77 -2.52
CA GLN A 93 -1.58 2.23 -2.72
C GLN A 93 -1.27 1.09 -1.73
N LEU A 94 -1.62 1.26 -0.44
CA LEU A 94 -1.44 0.21 0.58
C LEU A 94 -2.23 -1.05 0.23
N LYS A 95 -3.51 -0.90 -0.14
CA LYS A 95 -4.36 -2.04 -0.57
C LYS A 95 -3.76 -2.76 -1.78
N SER A 96 -3.23 -2.02 -2.75
CA SER A 96 -2.57 -2.60 -3.93
C SER A 96 -1.34 -3.42 -3.56
N ARG A 97 -0.44 -2.87 -2.72
CA ARG A 97 0.77 -3.57 -2.26
C ARG A 97 0.44 -4.83 -1.44
N LEU A 98 -0.54 -4.76 -0.57
CA LEU A 98 -1.04 -5.92 0.18
C LEU A 98 -1.65 -6.97 -0.75
N GLY A 99 -2.45 -6.54 -1.73
CA GLY A 99 -3.12 -7.40 -2.70
C GLY A 99 -2.15 -8.23 -3.55
N ALA A 100 -0.94 -7.72 -3.84
CA ALA A 100 0.11 -8.46 -4.56
C ALA A 100 0.54 -9.76 -3.84
N LEU A 101 0.29 -9.85 -2.53
CA LEU A 101 0.55 -11.04 -1.69
C LEU A 101 -0.76 -11.70 -1.20
N ASN A 102 -1.91 -11.38 -1.79
CA ASN A 102 -3.23 -11.82 -1.33
C ASN A 102 -3.54 -11.42 0.13
N LEU A 103 -2.95 -10.31 0.62
CA LEU A 103 -3.23 -9.71 1.92
C LEU A 103 -4.26 -8.58 1.78
N ASN A 104 -4.78 -8.13 2.91
CA ASN A 104 -5.68 -6.99 3.00
C ASN A 104 -5.40 -6.17 4.27
N LEU A 105 -6.17 -5.10 4.51
CA LEU A 105 -5.94 -4.20 5.65
C LEU A 105 -6.00 -4.89 7.02
N SER A 106 -6.68 -6.03 7.16
CA SER A 106 -6.70 -6.78 8.44
C SER A 106 -5.36 -7.44 8.79
N ASN A 107 -4.44 -7.55 7.82
CA ASN A 107 -3.09 -8.06 8.04
C ASN A 107 -2.13 -6.97 8.56
N VAL A 108 -2.52 -5.68 8.49
CA VAL A 108 -1.69 -4.56 8.96
C VAL A 108 -1.69 -4.53 10.48
N VAL A 109 -0.50 -4.54 11.07
CA VAL A 109 -0.31 -4.57 12.53
C VAL A 109 0.26 -3.27 13.09
N LYS A 110 0.94 -2.46 12.26
CA LYS A 110 1.52 -1.19 12.66
C LYS A 110 1.59 -0.23 11.48
N CYS A 111 1.39 1.09 11.75
CA CYS A 111 1.74 2.16 10.84
C CYS A 111 2.48 3.29 11.57
N LEU A 112 3.36 3.99 10.84
CA LEU A 112 3.90 5.29 11.19
C LEU A 112 3.31 6.32 10.24
N VAL A 113 2.84 7.44 10.77
CA VAL A 113 2.25 8.55 10.01
C VAL A 113 3.08 9.80 10.25
N MET A 114 3.52 10.44 9.20
CA MET A 114 4.24 11.70 9.20
C MET A 114 3.33 12.75 8.54
N LEU A 115 3.15 13.88 9.21
CA LEU A 115 2.27 14.97 8.79
C LEU A 115 3.13 16.22 8.57
N ASP A 116 2.96 16.90 7.45
CA ASP A 116 3.62 18.20 7.23
C ASP A 116 3.11 19.21 8.25
N ASP A 117 1.80 19.27 8.46
CA ASP A 117 1.17 20.02 9.54
C ASP A 117 0.49 19.10 10.55
N ILE A 118 1.02 19.05 11.79
CA ILE A 118 0.47 18.20 12.85
C ILE A 118 -0.97 18.60 13.26
N ASP A 119 -1.39 19.83 13.00
CA ASP A 119 -2.73 20.29 13.32
C ASP A 119 -3.80 19.61 12.42
N GLU A 120 -3.42 19.09 11.25
CA GLU A 120 -4.28 18.30 10.35
C GLU A 120 -4.48 16.83 10.80
N TRP A 121 -3.91 16.42 11.94
CA TRP A 121 -4.05 15.06 12.49
C TRP A 121 -5.52 14.61 12.62
N GLY A 122 -6.41 15.55 12.97
CA GLY A 122 -7.84 15.26 13.09
C GLY A 122 -8.49 14.84 11.76
N ASP A 123 -8.14 15.51 10.68
CA ASP A 123 -8.68 15.24 9.34
C ASP A 123 -8.12 13.95 8.77
N PHE A 124 -6.80 13.71 8.91
CA PHE A 124 -6.23 12.40 8.61
C PHE A 124 -6.93 11.27 9.36
N ASN A 125 -7.21 11.43 10.66
CA ASN A 125 -7.88 10.38 11.46
C ASN A 125 -9.27 10.02 10.95
N LYS A 126 -10.03 10.95 10.40
CA LYS A 126 -11.35 10.68 9.79
C LYS A 126 -11.21 9.68 8.65
N VAL A 127 -10.24 9.91 7.75
CA VAL A 127 -9.93 9.00 6.63
C VAL A 127 -9.42 7.66 7.17
N TYR A 128 -8.45 7.67 8.09
CA TYR A 128 -7.87 6.44 8.67
C TYR A 128 -8.95 5.52 9.26
N MET A 129 -9.90 6.06 10.01
CA MET A 129 -11.03 5.29 10.61
C MET A 129 -12.05 4.81 9.58
N SER A 130 -12.08 5.36 8.37
CA SER A 130 -12.94 4.84 7.29
C SER A 130 -12.39 3.52 6.73
N TYR A 131 -11.08 3.32 6.74
CA TYR A 131 -10.40 2.13 6.24
C TYR A 131 -10.13 1.06 7.29
N PHE A 132 -9.67 1.44 8.48
CA PHE A 132 -9.44 0.50 9.57
C PHE A 132 -10.62 0.44 10.54
N LYS A 133 -10.90 -0.75 11.03
CA LYS A 133 -11.92 -0.99 12.08
C LYS A 133 -11.26 -1.62 13.29
N PRO A 134 -11.82 -1.45 14.50
CA PRO A 134 -11.27 -2.10 15.69
C PRO A 134 -11.19 -3.64 15.53
N PRO A 135 -10.13 -4.29 16.04
CA PRO A 135 -8.95 -3.67 16.65
C PRO A 135 -8.09 -2.93 15.65
N TYR A 136 -7.65 -1.71 16.00
CA TYR A 136 -6.79 -0.90 15.14
C TYR A 136 -5.33 -1.38 15.16
N PRO A 137 -4.56 -1.20 14.06
CA PRO A 137 -3.12 -1.37 14.10
C PRO A 137 -2.46 -0.46 15.15
N ALA A 138 -1.33 -0.90 15.71
CA ALA A 138 -0.49 0.00 16.49
C ALA A 138 -0.05 1.17 15.60
N ARG A 139 -0.05 2.42 16.13
CA ARG A 139 0.29 3.60 15.34
C ARG A 139 1.15 4.59 16.13
N SER A 140 2.10 5.22 15.44
CA SER A 140 2.74 6.47 15.86
C SER A 140 2.41 7.54 14.82
N ALA A 141 2.28 8.80 15.25
CA ALA A 141 2.14 9.95 14.37
C ALA A 141 3.04 11.07 14.88
N LEU A 142 3.64 11.82 13.96
CA LEU A 142 4.51 12.96 14.26
C LEU A 142 4.38 14.06 13.19
N GLY A 143 4.67 15.29 13.55
CA GLY A 143 4.89 16.37 12.59
C GLY A 143 6.28 16.26 11.98
N ALA A 144 6.38 16.50 10.68
CA ALA A 144 7.63 16.55 9.93
C ALA A 144 7.93 17.99 9.51
N ASP A 145 9.18 18.27 9.16
CA ASP A 145 9.60 19.56 8.58
C ASP A 145 9.72 19.37 7.04
N GLY A 146 8.55 19.25 6.39
CA GLY A 146 8.43 18.95 4.97
C GLY A 146 8.42 17.44 4.64
N LEU A 147 7.64 17.08 3.63
CA LEU A 147 7.53 15.73 3.08
C LEU A 147 7.85 15.74 1.57
N ALA A 148 8.13 14.55 1.04
CA ALA A 148 8.43 14.39 -0.38
C ALA A 148 7.30 14.97 -1.26
N LEU A 149 7.67 15.65 -2.35
CA LEU A 149 6.76 16.31 -3.29
C LEU A 149 5.90 17.45 -2.67
N GLY A 150 6.16 17.86 -1.43
CA GLY A 150 5.29 18.79 -0.68
C GLY A 150 3.97 18.15 -0.25
N ALA A 151 3.97 16.85 0.02
CA ALA A 151 2.81 16.11 0.50
C ALA A 151 2.39 16.58 1.89
N ALA A 152 1.09 16.57 2.18
CA ALA A 152 0.56 16.85 3.51
C ALA A 152 0.73 15.67 4.47
N VAL A 153 0.82 14.44 3.93
CA VAL A 153 0.95 13.21 4.73
C VAL A 153 1.77 12.14 4.03
N GLU A 154 2.57 11.41 4.81
CA GLU A 154 3.24 10.19 4.42
C GLU A 154 2.91 9.08 5.42
N MET A 155 2.75 7.86 4.96
CA MET A 155 2.48 6.71 5.83
C MET A 155 3.27 5.48 5.40
N GLU A 156 3.94 4.82 6.34
CA GLU A 156 4.47 3.47 6.19
C GLU A 156 3.72 2.48 7.09
N CYS A 157 3.67 1.22 6.70
CA CYS A 157 3.00 0.19 7.49
C CYS A 157 3.76 -1.13 7.50
N ILE A 158 3.48 -1.93 8.53
CA ILE A 158 3.94 -3.31 8.68
C ILE A 158 2.70 -4.21 8.67
N ALA A 159 2.74 -5.25 7.84
CA ALA A 159 1.72 -6.29 7.79
C ALA A 159 2.33 -7.68 8.08
N VAL A 160 1.49 -8.62 8.50
CA VAL A 160 1.91 -10.00 8.82
C VAL A 160 1.09 -10.98 8.00
N LEU A 161 1.79 -11.93 7.37
CA LEU A 161 1.19 -13.05 6.67
C LEU A 161 0.64 -14.04 7.70
N PRO A 162 -0.52 -14.70 7.41
CA PRO A 162 -1.11 -15.70 8.28
C PRO A 162 -0.26 -16.96 8.42
#